data_838a30466ea7459d77fdddb479949b4e
#
_entry.id   838a30466ea7459d77fdddb479949b4e
#
_cell.length_a   1.000
_cell.length_b   1.000
_cell.length_c   1.000
_cell.angle_alpha   90.00
_cell.angle_beta   90.00
_cell.angle_gamma   90.00
#
_symmetry.space_group_name_H-M   'P 1'
#
loop_
_entity.id
_entity.type
_entity.pdbx_description
1 polymer ?
#
loop_
_entity_poly.entity_id
_entity_poly.type
_entity_poly.pdbx_seq_one_letter_code
_entity_poly.pdbx_strand_id
1 'polypeptide(L)'
;LGMFSSITRQDLAERDQKAAKESFESFKELVARFPESRYAPDARLRMGYIVNSLAQYEVHVASYYYSRGAYLAAVNRAQIAITDYQGAPALEEALFLLVKSYEALGMPQLRDDAKRVLEKNYPQSEYLSLGFKSKSNPWWKFW
;
A
#
# COMPACT_ATOMS: atom_id res chain seq x y z
N LEU A 1 -0.58 -27.71 11.81
CA LEU A 1 -1.64 -26.80 11.34
C LEU A 1 -1.11 -25.45 10.85
N GLY A 2 0.04 -24.97 11.37
CA GLY A 2 0.58 -23.65 11.02
C GLY A 2 1.13 -23.53 9.60
N MET A 3 1.80 -24.57 9.09
CA MET A 3 2.47 -24.50 7.79
C MET A 3 1.47 -24.57 6.63
N PHE A 4 0.48 -25.45 6.70
CA PHE A 4 -0.54 -25.56 5.65
C PHE A 4 -1.50 -24.37 5.62
N SER A 5 -1.85 -23.81 6.78
CA SER A 5 -2.70 -22.64 6.85
C SER A 5 -2.02 -21.38 6.30
N SER A 6 -0.70 -21.29 6.48
CA SER A 6 0.10 -20.18 5.94
C SER A 6 0.16 -20.25 4.40
N ILE A 7 0.43 -21.44 3.86
CA ILE A 7 0.49 -21.66 2.41
C ILE A 7 -0.88 -21.36 1.77
N THR A 8 -1.95 -21.89 2.37
CA THR A 8 -3.31 -21.69 1.85
C THR A 8 -3.72 -20.22 1.84
N ARG A 9 -3.36 -19.47 2.89
CA ARG A 9 -3.63 -18.02 2.96
C ARG A 9 -2.85 -17.25 1.93
N GLN A 10 -1.60 -17.61 1.69
CA GLN A 10 -0.76 -16.97 0.69
C GLN A 10 -1.32 -17.21 -0.70
N ASP A 11 -1.72 -18.43 -1.02
CA ASP A 11 -2.33 -18.78 -2.29
C ASP A 11 -3.63 -18.01 -2.54
N LEU A 12 -4.47 -17.89 -1.51
CA LEU A 12 -5.71 -17.12 -1.61
C LEU A 12 -5.45 -15.63 -1.85
N ALA A 13 -4.48 -15.05 -1.12
CA ALA A 13 -4.11 -13.65 -1.28
C ALA A 13 -3.58 -13.37 -2.69
N GLU A 14 -2.75 -14.27 -3.23
CA GLU A 14 -2.24 -14.14 -4.60
C GLU A 14 -3.35 -14.25 -5.64
N ARG A 15 -4.31 -15.16 -5.46
CA ARG A 15 -5.48 -15.29 -6.33
C ARG A 15 -6.34 -14.04 -6.30
N ASP A 16 -6.59 -13.49 -5.10
CA ASP A 16 -7.39 -12.27 -4.94
C ASP A 16 -6.73 -11.09 -5.63
N GLN A 17 -5.41 -10.96 -5.54
CA GLN A 17 -4.67 -9.92 -6.23
C GLN A 17 -4.72 -10.07 -7.75
N LYS A 18 -4.58 -11.29 -8.25
CA LYS A 18 -4.68 -11.58 -9.67
C LYS A 18 -6.07 -11.22 -10.19
N ALA A 19 -7.12 -11.62 -9.48
CA ALA A 19 -8.50 -11.29 -9.83
C ALA A 19 -8.73 -9.78 -9.83
N ALA A 20 -8.19 -9.06 -8.84
CA ALA A 20 -8.28 -7.61 -8.76
C ALA A 20 -7.62 -6.92 -9.95
N LYS A 21 -6.41 -7.39 -10.34
CA LYS A 21 -5.69 -6.85 -11.49
C LYS A 21 -6.42 -7.11 -12.80
N GLU A 22 -7.00 -8.29 -12.96
CA GLU A 22 -7.81 -8.64 -14.14
C GLU A 22 -9.07 -7.79 -14.22
N SER A 23 -9.73 -7.55 -13.08
CA SER A 23 -10.90 -6.66 -13.02
C SER A 23 -10.52 -5.22 -13.38
N PHE A 24 -9.38 -4.74 -12.90
CA PHE A 24 -8.89 -3.41 -13.24
C PHE A 24 -8.69 -3.27 -14.75
N GLU A 25 -8.05 -4.25 -15.39
CA GLU A 25 -7.81 -4.20 -16.84
C GLU A 25 -9.13 -4.22 -17.62
N SER A 26 -10.13 -4.99 -17.17
CA SER A 26 -11.46 -5.03 -17.78
C SER A 26 -12.16 -3.66 -17.69
N PHE A 27 -12.13 -3.02 -16.53
CA PHE A 27 -12.72 -1.69 -16.36
C PHE A 27 -11.97 -0.63 -17.17
N LYS A 28 -10.64 -0.73 -17.21
CA LYS A 28 -9.79 0.17 -18.00
C LYS A 28 -10.15 0.08 -19.49
N GLU A 29 -10.32 -1.12 -20.01
CA GLU A 29 -10.75 -1.34 -21.39
C GLU A 29 -12.13 -0.76 -21.67
N LEU A 30 -13.07 -0.95 -20.75
CA LEU A 30 -14.41 -0.37 -20.86
C LEU A 30 -14.37 1.15 -20.97
N VAL A 31 -13.61 1.80 -20.11
CA VAL A 31 -13.46 3.27 -20.09
C VAL A 31 -12.77 3.76 -21.35
N ALA A 32 -11.74 3.03 -21.85
CA ALA A 32 -11.02 3.39 -23.06
C ALA A 32 -11.88 3.29 -24.31
N ARG A 33 -12.67 2.22 -24.42
CA ARG A 33 -13.53 1.99 -25.61
C ARG A 33 -14.82 2.80 -25.58
N PHE A 34 -15.40 3.00 -24.41
CA PHE A 34 -16.71 3.63 -24.24
C PHE A 34 -16.68 4.75 -23.20
N PRO A 35 -15.87 5.81 -23.42
CA PRO A 35 -15.69 6.86 -22.41
C PRO A 35 -16.97 7.65 -22.13
N GLU A 36 -17.90 7.69 -23.12
CA GLU A 36 -19.18 8.38 -22.99
C GLU A 36 -20.31 7.48 -22.48
N SER A 37 -20.02 6.21 -22.19
CA SER A 37 -20.99 5.28 -21.64
C SER A 37 -21.44 5.73 -20.24
N ARG A 38 -22.71 5.49 -19.91
CA ARG A 38 -23.23 5.73 -18.57
C ARG A 38 -22.53 4.85 -17.50
N TYR A 39 -21.86 3.77 -17.91
CA TYR A 39 -21.13 2.87 -17.03
C TYR A 39 -19.69 3.33 -16.77
N ALA A 40 -19.16 4.25 -17.57
CA ALA A 40 -17.77 4.70 -17.44
C ALA A 40 -17.47 5.38 -16.10
N PRO A 41 -18.33 6.26 -15.55
CA PRO A 41 -18.08 6.85 -14.23
C PRO A 41 -18.00 5.79 -13.11
N ASP A 42 -18.89 4.81 -13.12
CA ASP A 42 -18.87 3.72 -12.14
C ASP A 42 -17.61 2.85 -12.30
N ALA A 43 -17.22 2.57 -13.54
CA ALA A 43 -16.00 1.81 -13.81
C ALA A 43 -14.76 2.53 -13.27
N ARG A 44 -14.65 3.86 -13.46
CA ARG A 44 -13.55 4.66 -12.91
C ARG A 44 -13.50 4.61 -11.39
N LEU A 45 -14.66 4.68 -10.76
CA LEU A 45 -14.76 4.59 -9.30
C LEU A 45 -14.28 3.22 -8.80
N ARG A 46 -14.69 2.15 -9.46
CA ARG A 46 -14.27 0.78 -9.12
C ARG A 46 -12.78 0.58 -9.34
N MET A 47 -12.21 1.15 -10.41
CA MET A 47 -10.76 1.14 -10.65
C MET A 47 -10.00 1.79 -9.48
N GLY A 48 -10.49 2.91 -8.99
CA GLY A 48 -9.91 3.58 -7.83
C GLY A 48 -9.91 2.70 -6.57
N TYR A 49 -11.00 2.01 -6.30
CA TYR A 49 -11.10 1.08 -5.18
C TYR A 49 -10.11 -0.09 -5.34
N ILE A 50 -9.98 -0.63 -6.53
CA ILE A 50 -9.07 -1.75 -6.80
C ILE A 50 -7.62 -1.32 -6.58
N VAL A 51 -7.22 -0.16 -7.13
CA VAL A 51 -5.86 0.37 -6.96
C VAL A 51 -5.55 0.58 -5.47
N ASN A 52 -6.47 1.18 -4.73
CA ASN A 52 -6.27 1.39 -3.30
C ASN A 52 -6.18 0.07 -2.54
N SER A 53 -7.00 -0.92 -2.90
CA SER A 53 -6.96 -2.25 -2.29
C SER A 53 -5.61 -2.94 -2.52
N LEU A 54 -5.08 -2.85 -3.74
CA LEU A 54 -3.76 -3.41 -4.08
C LEU A 54 -2.64 -2.69 -3.32
N ALA A 55 -2.73 -1.36 -3.23
CA ALA A 55 -1.77 -0.57 -2.46
C ALA A 55 -1.82 -0.93 -0.96
N GLN A 56 -3.02 -1.06 -0.40
CA GLN A 56 -3.20 -1.46 0.99
C GLN A 56 -2.59 -2.83 1.28
N TYR A 57 -2.69 -3.76 0.36
CA TYR A 57 -2.06 -5.07 0.52
C TYR A 57 -0.54 -4.95 0.65
N GLU A 58 0.10 -4.18 -0.24
CA GLU A 58 1.55 -3.98 -0.17
C GLU A 58 1.97 -3.27 1.12
N VAL A 59 1.19 -2.29 1.56
CA VAL A 59 1.42 -1.60 2.83
C VAL A 59 1.26 -2.55 4.01
N HIS A 60 0.26 -3.43 3.95
CA HIS A 60 0.05 -4.48 4.94
C HIS A 60 1.28 -5.37 5.08
N VAL A 61 1.79 -5.87 3.97
CA VAL A 61 2.97 -6.74 3.96
C VAL A 61 4.20 -5.97 4.47
N ALA A 62 4.35 -4.71 4.06
CA ALA A 62 5.45 -3.87 4.54
C ALA A 62 5.39 -3.66 6.06
N SER A 63 4.21 -3.39 6.60
CA SER A 63 4.01 -3.24 8.05
C SER A 63 4.34 -4.52 8.81
N TYR A 64 3.97 -5.65 8.26
CA TYR A 64 4.30 -6.95 8.84
C TYR A 64 5.82 -7.15 8.93
N TYR A 65 6.53 -6.87 7.84
CA TYR A 65 7.99 -6.98 7.84
C TYR A 65 8.63 -5.99 8.80
N TYR A 66 8.13 -4.76 8.85
CA TYR A 66 8.64 -3.76 9.78
C TYR A 66 8.50 -4.22 11.23
N SER A 67 7.34 -4.75 11.60
CA SER A 67 7.09 -5.23 12.97
C SER A 67 7.97 -6.42 13.34
N ARG A 68 8.47 -7.17 12.37
CA ARG A 68 9.38 -8.30 12.56
C ARG A 68 10.86 -7.90 12.50
N GLY A 69 11.17 -6.63 12.31
CA GLY A 69 12.54 -6.17 12.19
C GLY A 69 13.16 -6.41 10.81
N ALA A 70 12.39 -6.87 9.83
CA ALA A 70 12.85 -7.08 8.46
C ALA A 70 12.72 -5.79 7.66
N TYR A 71 13.54 -4.79 8.02
CA TYR A 71 13.39 -3.42 7.51
C TYR A 71 13.64 -3.29 6.01
N LEU A 72 14.61 -4.04 5.46
CA LEU A 72 14.87 -4.00 4.02
C LEU A 72 13.69 -4.56 3.23
N ALA A 73 13.09 -5.65 3.70
CA ALA A 73 11.90 -6.21 3.08
C ALA A 73 10.72 -5.24 3.17
N ALA A 74 10.59 -4.53 4.30
CA ALA A 74 9.57 -3.49 4.47
C ALA A 74 9.75 -2.36 3.46
N VAL A 75 11.00 -1.89 3.25
CA VAL A 75 11.33 -0.88 2.23
C VAL A 75 10.90 -1.35 0.86
N ASN A 76 11.26 -2.57 0.47
CA ASN A 76 10.95 -3.11 -0.85
C ASN A 76 9.45 -3.14 -1.12
N ARG A 77 8.66 -3.58 -0.15
CA ARG A 77 7.20 -3.64 -0.31
C ARG A 77 6.56 -2.26 -0.34
N ALA A 78 7.00 -1.34 0.52
CA ALA A 78 6.50 0.03 0.51
C ALA A 78 6.82 0.73 -0.82
N GLN A 79 8.00 0.48 -1.40
CA GLN A 79 8.37 1.02 -2.70
C GLN A 79 7.50 0.47 -3.84
N ILE A 80 7.11 -0.79 -3.78
CA ILE A 80 6.17 -1.36 -4.76
C ILE A 80 4.85 -0.59 -4.73
N ALA A 81 4.31 -0.32 -3.54
CA ALA A 81 3.09 0.45 -3.41
C ALA A 81 3.21 1.84 -4.04
N ILE A 82 4.31 2.53 -3.76
CA ILE A 82 4.54 3.90 -4.24
C ILE A 82 4.75 3.93 -5.75
N THR A 83 5.46 2.96 -6.31
CA THR A 83 5.76 2.90 -7.73
C THR A 83 4.58 2.45 -8.57
N ASP A 84 3.89 1.39 -8.13
CA ASP A 84 2.87 0.72 -8.95
C ASP A 84 1.46 1.29 -8.75
N TYR A 85 1.17 1.88 -7.60
CA TYR A 85 -0.18 2.30 -7.22
C TYR A 85 -0.24 3.80 -6.88
N GLN A 86 0.27 4.64 -7.76
CA GLN A 86 0.32 6.08 -7.58
C GLN A 86 -1.09 6.66 -7.38
N GLY A 87 -1.19 7.60 -6.45
CA GLY A 87 -2.45 8.26 -6.13
C GLY A 87 -3.34 7.52 -5.12
N ALA A 88 -2.97 6.32 -4.70
CA ALA A 88 -3.74 5.58 -3.71
C ALA A 88 -3.61 6.22 -2.31
N PRO A 89 -4.70 6.35 -1.54
CA PRO A 89 -4.63 6.90 -0.17
C PRO A 89 -3.68 6.13 0.76
N ALA A 90 -3.49 4.84 0.52
CA ALA A 90 -2.59 4.01 1.34
C ALA A 90 -1.11 4.43 1.22
N LEU A 91 -0.74 5.24 0.23
CA LEU A 91 0.64 5.68 0.03
C LEU A 91 1.17 6.56 1.16
N GLU A 92 0.30 7.25 1.88
CA GLU A 92 0.69 8.01 3.06
C GLU A 92 1.39 7.11 4.08
N GLU A 93 0.78 5.97 4.39
CA GLU A 93 1.36 4.99 5.30
C GLU A 93 2.61 4.33 4.71
N ALA A 94 2.61 4.04 3.41
CA ALA A 94 3.78 3.48 2.73
C ALA A 94 5.00 4.39 2.87
N LEU A 95 4.83 5.68 2.66
CA LEU A 95 5.90 6.67 2.81
C LEU A 95 6.40 6.74 4.25
N PHE A 96 5.49 6.68 5.22
CA PHE A 96 5.88 6.66 6.63
C PHE A 96 6.68 5.40 6.98
N LEU A 97 6.27 4.25 6.46
CA LEU A 97 7.00 2.99 6.63
C LEU A 97 8.41 3.07 6.04
N LEU A 98 8.57 3.75 4.89
CA LEU A 98 9.90 4.00 4.32
C LEU A 98 10.76 4.82 5.29
N VAL A 99 10.22 5.92 5.81
CA VAL A 99 10.92 6.78 6.76
C VAL A 99 11.40 5.97 7.96
N LYS A 100 10.51 5.21 8.56
CA LYS A 100 10.84 4.43 9.76
C LYS A 100 11.80 3.28 9.47
N SER A 101 11.67 2.64 8.33
CA SER A 101 12.54 1.53 7.93
C SER A 101 13.95 2.03 7.61
N TYR A 102 14.09 3.14 6.89
CA TYR A 102 15.39 3.74 6.63
C TYR A 102 16.07 4.24 7.91
N GLU A 103 15.29 4.79 8.83
CA GLU A 103 15.79 5.18 10.15
C GLU A 103 16.38 3.97 10.89
N ALA A 104 15.64 2.88 10.92
CA ALA A 104 16.09 1.64 11.57
C ALA A 104 17.30 1.02 10.89
N LEU A 105 17.44 1.17 9.57
CA LEU A 105 18.59 0.68 8.79
C LEU A 105 19.82 1.60 8.90
N GLY A 106 19.71 2.75 9.54
CA GLY A 106 20.81 3.70 9.65
C GLY A 106 21.12 4.41 8.33
N MET A 107 20.10 4.70 7.53
CA MET A 107 20.21 5.39 6.24
C MET A 107 19.57 6.77 6.32
N PRO A 108 20.21 7.76 6.96
CA PRO A 108 19.57 9.05 7.24
C PRO A 108 19.25 9.86 6.00
N GLN A 109 20.03 9.73 4.92
CA GLN A 109 19.78 10.47 3.69
C GLN A 109 18.52 9.99 2.98
N LEU A 110 18.34 8.67 2.86
CA LEU A 110 17.13 8.08 2.29
C LEU A 110 15.91 8.35 3.16
N ARG A 111 16.09 8.30 4.49
CA ARG A 111 15.03 8.67 5.42
C ARG A 111 14.56 10.09 5.20
N ASP A 112 15.49 11.04 5.09
CA ASP A 112 15.15 12.46 4.91
C ASP A 112 14.48 12.71 3.55
N ASP A 113 14.91 12.01 2.51
CA ASP A 113 14.27 12.09 1.19
C ASP A 113 12.82 11.58 1.24
N ALA A 114 12.60 10.43 1.86
CA ALA A 114 11.25 9.87 2.03
C ALA A 114 10.36 10.79 2.87
N LYS A 115 10.93 11.37 3.93
CA LYS A 115 10.21 12.33 4.78
C LYS A 115 9.80 13.58 4.02
N ARG A 116 10.67 14.11 3.16
CA ARG A 116 10.34 15.26 2.30
C ARG A 116 9.18 14.94 1.35
N VAL A 117 9.17 13.75 0.77
CA VAL A 117 8.07 13.32 -0.10
C VAL A 117 6.77 13.22 0.69
N LEU A 118 6.83 12.67 1.89
CA LEU A 118 5.66 12.58 2.77
C LEU A 118 5.13 13.97 3.14
N GLU A 119 6.00 14.90 3.54
CA GLU A 119 5.62 16.27 3.88
C GLU A 119 5.04 17.02 2.69
N LYS A 120 5.59 16.81 1.49
CA LYS A 120 5.14 17.48 0.28
C LYS A 120 3.75 17.00 -0.16
N ASN A 121 3.52 15.69 -0.14
CA ASN A 121 2.28 15.10 -0.63
C ASN A 121 1.18 15.06 0.44
N TYR A 122 1.56 14.98 1.71
CA TYR A 122 0.64 14.86 2.84
C TYR A 122 1.06 15.80 3.97
N PRO A 123 0.99 17.13 3.77
CA PRO A 123 1.50 18.11 4.75
C PRO A 123 0.78 18.06 6.08
N GLN A 124 -0.44 17.54 6.11
CA GLN A 124 -1.24 17.39 7.33
C GLN A 124 -1.28 15.93 7.84
N SER A 125 -0.31 15.13 7.43
CA SER A 125 -0.25 13.74 7.85
C SER A 125 -0.08 13.61 9.36
N GLU A 126 -0.92 12.80 9.99
CA GLU A 126 -0.81 12.45 11.39
C GLU A 126 0.50 11.71 11.71
N TYR A 127 1.05 11.00 10.73
CA TYR A 127 2.33 10.31 10.88
C TYR A 127 3.49 11.26 11.13
N LEU A 128 3.43 12.47 10.56
CA LEU A 128 4.46 13.50 10.77
C LEU A 128 4.47 14.04 12.20
N SER A 129 3.30 14.16 12.82
CA SER A 129 3.15 14.75 14.14
C SER A 129 3.13 13.71 15.27
N LEU A 130 2.48 12.57 15.06
CA LEU A 130 2.15 11.62 16.11
C LEU A 130 2.78 10.22 15.91
N GLY A 131 3.23 9.90 14.70
CA GLY A 131 3.81 8.60 14.41
C GLY A 131 2.81 7.46 14.50
N PHE A 132 3.29 6.23 14.63
CA PHE A 132 2.44 5.04 14.71
C PHE A 132 1.50 5.00 15.91
N LYS A 133 1.83 5.70 16.97
CA LYS A 133 1.08 5.65 18.23
C LYS A 133 -0.25 6.39 18.18
N SER A 134 -0.49 7.19 17.14
CA SER A 134 -1.67 8.06 17.07
C SER A 134 -2.87 7.41 16.43
N LYS A 135 -2.68 6.42 15.57
CA LYS A 135 -3.82 5.71 15.00
C LYS A 135 -4.29 4.65 15.99
N SER A 136 -5.35 4.96 16.70
CA SER A 136 -6.08 3.98 17.49
C SER A 136 -6.46 2.82 16.56
N ASN A 137 -5.98 1.65 16.89
CA ASN A 137 -6.25 0.39 16.19
C ASN A 137 -5.69 0.32 14.76
N PRO A 138 -4.38 0.51 14.54
CA PRO A 138 -3.83 0.05 13.28
C PRO A 138 -4.04 -1.45 13.21
N TRP A 139 -4.59 -1.89 12.09
CA TRP A 139 -4.99 -3.28 11.87
C TRP A 139 -3.84 -4.30 12.04
N TRP A 140 -2.56 -3.87 11.95
CA TRP A 140 -1.40 -4.74 12.18
C TRP A 140 -1.14 -5.07 13.65
N LYS A 141 -1.83 -4.42 14.60
CA LYS A 141 -1.70 -4.73 16.02
C LYS A 141 -2.50 -5.95 16.45
N PHE A 142 -3.26 -6.53 15.54
CA PHE A 142 -4.07 -7.71 15.83
C PHE A 142 -3.33 -9.04 15.61
N TRP A 143 -2.04 -9.00 15.32
CA TRP A 143 -1.22 -10.21 15.24
C TRP A 143 0.16 -10.05 15.89
#